data_15a0d9b668ce9cdee20c0f021faa3218
#
_entry.id   15a0d9b668ce9cdee20c0f021faa3218
#
_cell.length_a   1.000
_cell.length_b   1.000
_cell.length_c   1.000
_cell.angle_alpha   90.00
_cell.angle_beta   90.00
_cell.angle_gamma   90.00
#
_symmetry.space_group_name_H-M   'P 1'
#
loop_
_entity.id
_entity.type
_entity.pdbx_description
1 polymer ?
#
loop_
_entity_poly.entity_id
_entity_poly.type
_entity_poly.pdbx_seq_one_letter_code
_entity_poly.pdbx_strand_id
1 'polypeptide(L)'
;MRIILLLLCFVWAEEIIEEPKIKELGEKSFKVATRSGITIVEYWASWNILNRVAILDSIDIEDAKIYRVNIEKTPKVTAKQKIVVVPTIIIYDDGIEYKRLQADLTFKLVVKKKDLQIVVDEILMSKF
;
A
#
# COMPACT_ATOMS: atom_id res chain seq x y z
N MET A 1 -18.82 23.39 -35.25
CA MET A 1 -19.20 23.59 -33.83
C MET A 1 -19.69 22.32 -33.17
N ARG A 2 -20.52 21.53 -33.80
CA ARG A 2 -20.99 20.26 -33.20
C ARG A 2 -19.88 19.24 -32.97
N ILE A 3 -18.87 19.24 -33.83
CA ILE A 3 -17.70 18.35 -33.71
C ILE A 3 -16.88 18.69 -32.49
N ILE A 4 -16.77 19.98 -32.15
CA ILE A 4 -16.03 20.45 -30.96
C ILE A 4 -16.70 19.99 -29.66
N LEU A 5 -18.04 20.01 -29.63
CA LEU A 5 -18.79 19.52 -28.47
C LEU A 5 -18.61 18.01 -28.27
N LEU A 6 -18.57 17.23 -29.33
CA LEU A 6 -18.31 15.79 -29.27
C LEU A 6 -16.91 15.49 -28.77
N LEU A 7 -15.92 16.27 -29.19
CA LEU A 7 -14.56 16.15 -28.71
C LEU A 7 -14.44 16.48 -27.22
N LEU A 8 -15.17 17.49 -26.75
CA LEU A 8 -15.19 17.84 -25.33
C LEU A 8 -15.81 16.71 -24.47
N CYS A 9 -16.87 16.09 -24.95
CA CYS A 9 -17.47 14.94 -24.26
C CYS A 9 -16.50 13.76 -24.19
N PHE A 10 -15.71 13.54 -25.22
CA PHE A 10 -14.71 12.48 -25.25
C PHE A 10 -13.58 12.70 -24.26
N VAL A 11 -13.06 13.92 -24.17
CA VAL A 11 -12.04 14.31 -23.20
C VAL A 11 -12.57 14.16 -21.77
N TRP A 12 -13.82 14.48 -21.55
CA TRP A 12 -14.49 14.31 -20.27
C TRP A 12 -14.52 12.85 -19.81
N ALA A 13 -14.77 11.93 -20.73
CA ALA A 13 -14.80 10.51 -20.41
C ALA A 13 -13.41 9.98 -20.00
N GLU A 14 -12.36 10.52 -20.58
CA GLU A 14 -10.99 10.15 -20.22
C GLU A 14 -10.57 10.66 -18.83
N GLU A 15 -11.04 11.83 -18.43
CA GLU A 15 -10.74 12.43 -17.13
C GLU A 15 -11.35 11.70 -15.95
N ILE A 16 -12.38 10.87 -16.17
CA ILE A 16 -13.06 10.09 -15.14
C ILE A 16 -12.24 8.87 -14.72
N ILE A 17 -11.30 8.42 -15.56
CA ILE A 17 -10.46 7.25 -15.27
C ILE A 17 -9.24 7.69 -14.48
N GLU A 18 -9.31 7.53 -13.15
CA GLU A 18 -8.18 7.81 -12.28
C GLU A 18 -7.36 6.55 -12.05
N GLU A 19 -6.03 6.69 -12.03
CA GLU A 19 -5.15 5.60 -11.65
C GLU A 19 -5.24 5.34 -10.15
N PRO A 20 -5.08 4.09 -9.71
CA PRO A 20 -5.03 3.79 -8.28
C PRO A 20 -3.92 4.61 -7.60
N LYS A 21 -4.24 5.23 -6.48
CA LYS A 21 -3.28 6.03 -5.73
C LYS A 21 -2.12 5.19 -5.21
N ILE A 22 -2.40 3.96 -4.79
CA ILE A 22 -1.41 3.04 -4.22
C ILE A 22 -0.95 2.08 -5.29
N LYS A 23 0.37 2.02 -5.49
CA LYS A 23 0.98 1.12 -6.45
C LYS A 23 1.03 -0.30 -5.90
N GLU A 24 0.65 -1.26 -6.75
CA GLU A 24 0.84 -2.69 -6.49
C GLU A 24 2.26 -3.11 -6.83
N LEU A 25 2.90 -3.84 -5.93
CA LEU A 25 4.22 -4.39 -6.16
C LEU A 25 4.13 -5.86 -6.55
N GLY A 26 4.93 -6.26 -7.53
CA GLY A 26 5.09 -7.65 -7.91
C GLY A 26 6.35 -8.27 -7.31
N GLU A 27 6.63 -9.51 -7.67
CA GLU A 27 7.81 -10.24 -7.19
C GLU A 27 9.12 -9.50 -7.48
N LYS A 28 9.23 -8.88 -8.66
CA LYS A 28 10.47 -8.19 -9.06
C LYS A 28 10.56 -6.78 -8.50
N SER A 29 9.45 -6.07 -8.43
CA SER A 29 9.45 -4.67 -8.00
C SER A 29 9.50 -4.50 -6.49
N PHE A 30 9.12 -5.51 -5.72
CA PHE A 30 9.08 -5.43 -4.26
C PHE A 30 10.44 -5.06 -3.67
N LYS A 31 11.47 -5.78 -4.02
CA LYS A 31 12.81 -5.56 -3.47
C LYS A 31 13.33 -4.16 -3.78
N VAL A 32 13.13 -3.71 -5.01
CA VAL A 32 13.56 -2.38 -5.44
C VAL A 32 12.81 -1.29 -4.69
N ALA A 33 11.49 -1.44 -4.53
CA ALA A 33 10.66 -0.44 -3.89
C ALA A 33 10.95 -0.31 -2.39
N THR A 34 11.29 -1.40 -1.71
CA THR A 34 11.45 -1.41 -0.25
C THR A 34 12.89 -1.22 0.23
N ARG A 35 13.88 -1.31 -0.65
CA ARG A 35 15.29 -1.35 -0.25
C ARG A 35 15.83 -0.05 0.35
N SER A 36 15.20 1.08 0.09
CA SER A 36 15.65 2.37 0.63
C SER A 36 14.49 3.22 1.10
N GLY A 37 14.71 3.95 2.20
CA GLY A 37 13.70 4.80 2.80
C GLY A 37 12.68 4.02 3.62
N ILE A 38 11.64 4.71 4.03
CA ILE A 38 10.56 4.12 4.82
C ILE A 38 9.42 3.73 3.87
N THR A 39 9.03 2.46 3.90
CA THR A 39 7.94 1.94 3.09
C THR A 39 6.89 1.27 3.96
N ILE A 40 5.63 1.53 3.65
CA ILE A 40 4.48 0.93 4.31
C ILE A 40 3.82 0.03 3.27
N VAL A 41 3.77 -1.27 3.54
CA VAL A 41 3.25 -2.26 2.59
C VAL A 41 2.08 -3.00 3.21
N GLU A 42 0.93 -2.92 2.56
CA GLU A 42 -0.22 -3.77 2.91
C GLU A 42 -0.22 -5.02 2.04
N TYR A 43 -0.21 -6.18 2.69
CA TYR A 43 -0.38 -7.48 2.04
C TYR A 43 -1.85 -7.86 2.07
N TRP A 44 -2.41 -8.16 0.91
CA TRP A 44 -3.84 -8.46 0.77
C TRP A 44 -4.08 -9.63 -0.17
N ALA A 45 -5.29 -10.17 -0.15
CA ALA A 45 -5.72 -11.26 -1.01
C ALA A 45 -7.05 -10.93 -1.67
N SER A 46 -7.27 -11.43 -2.87
CA SER A 46 -8.49 -11.15 -3.64
C SER A 46 -9.75 -11.62 -2.92
N TRP A 47 -9.68 -12.74 -2.21
CA TRP A 47 -10.82 -13.27 -1.44
C TRP A 47 -11.18 -12.40 -0.24
N ASN A 48 -10.31 -11.47 0.18
CA ASN A 48 -10.53 -10.57 1.31
C ASN A 48 -10.45 -9.09 0.92
N ILE A 49 -10.72 -8.78 -0.34
CA ILE A 49 -10.52 -7.44 -0.91
C ILE A 49 -11.29 -6.35 -0.15
N LEU A 50 -12.48 -6.67 0.35
CA LEU A 50 -13.31 -5.69 1.07
C LEU A 50 -12.73 -5.31 2.43
N ASN A 51 -11.83 -6.10 2.96
CA ASN A 51 -11.17 -5.83 4.24
C ASN A 51 -9.76 -5.22 4.09
N ARG A 52 -9.39 -4.81 2.88
CA ARG A 52 -8.17 -4.01 2.72
C ARG A 52 -8.28 -2.75 3.57
N VAL A 53 -7.16 -2.29 4.07
CA VAL A 53 -7.12 -1.10 4.92
C VAL A 53 -7.42 0.13 4.06
N ALA A 54 -8.70 0.53 4.06
CA ALA A 54 -9.21 1.57 3.15
C ALA A 54 -8.58 2.94 3.41
N ILE A 55 -8.19 3.23 4.65
CA ILE A 55 -7.60 4.52 4.99
C ILE A 55 -6.31 4.79 4.21
N LEU A 56 -5.59 3.75 3.81
CA LEU A 56 -4.36 3.91 3.03
C LEU A 56 -4.59 4.63 1.71
N ASP A 57 -5.79 4.49 1.12
CA ASP A 57 -6.13 5.14 -0.14
C ASP A 57 -6.31 6.65 -0.03
N SER A 58 -6.53 7.15 1.18
CA SER A 58 -6.88 8.56 1.41
C SER A 58 -5.85 9.33 2.23
N ILE A 59 -4.80 8.69 2.74
CA ILE A 59 -3.81 9.35 3.57
C ILE A 59 -2.47 9.52 2.86
N ASP A 60 -1.76 10.54 3.28
CA ASP A 60 -0.34 10.72 2.97
C ASP A 60 0.43 10.67 4.29
N ILE A 61 1.49 9.89 4.31
CA ILE A 61 2.42 9.84 5.43
C ILE A 61 3.71 10.50 4.98
N GLU A 62 4.09 11.57 5.65
CA GLU A 62 5.31 12.29 5.32
C GLU A 62 6.53 11.38 5.52
N ASP A 63 7.47 11.43 4.58
CA ASP A 63 8.70 10.65 4.57
C ASP A 63 8.53 9.15 4.40
N ALA A 64 7.35 8.69 4.00
CA ALA A 64 7.09 7.28 3.73
C ALA A 64 6.34 7.10 2.41
N LYS A 65 6.55 5.95 1.79
CA LYS A 65 5.80 5.53 0.60
C LYS A 65 4.88 4.38 0.96
N ILE A 66 3.70 4.35 0.37
CA ILE A 66 2.69 3.33 0.65
C ILE A 66 2.51 2.46 -0.59
N TYR A 67 2.55 1.15 -0.40
CA TYR A 67 2.38 0.14 -1.45
C TYR A 67 1.43 -0.95 -1.00
N ARG A 68 0.92 -1.71 -1.96
CA ARG A 68 0.18 -2.95 -1.73
C ARG A 68 0.84 -4.12 -2.44
N VAL A 69 0.69 -5.29 -1.85
CA VAL A 69 1.17 -6.56 -2.40
C VAL A 69 0.03 -7.57 -2.35
N ASN A 70 -0.36 -8.08 -3.51
CA ASN A 70 -1.34 -9.17 -3.60
C ASN A 70 -0.60 -10.49 -3.37
N ILE A 71 -0.87 -11.18 -2.25
CA ILE A 71 -0.15 -12.38 -1.85
C ILE A 71 -0.32 -13.55 -2.83
N GLU A 72 -1.42 -13.58 -3.57
CA GLU A 72 -1.70 -14.64 -4.55
C GLU A 72 -0.81 -14.51 -5.80
N LYS A 73 -0.42 -13.28 -6.14
CA LYS A 73 0.45 -12.99 -7.29
C LYS A 73 1.93 -12.96 -6.92
N THR A 74 2.26 -12.98 -5.64
CA THR A 74 3.62 -12.85 -5.14
C THR A 74 3.97 -13.94 -4.13
N PRO A 75 3.91 -15.22 -4.53
CA PRO A 75 4.12 -16.32 -3.58
C PRO A 75 5.53 -16.33 -2.95
N LYS A 76 6.55 -15.91 -3.69
CA LYS A 76 7.91 -15.87 -3.17
C LYS A 76 8.10 -14.76 -2.14
N VAL A 77 7.63 -13.56 -2.44
CA VAL A 77 7.65 -12.43 -1.50
C VAL A 77 6.86 -12.79 -0.25
N THR A 78 5.64 -13.32 -0.43
CA THR A 78 4.76 -13.70 0.66
C THR A 78 5.40 -14.71 1.60
N ALA A 79 6.07 -15.72 1.07
CA ALA A 79 6.77 -16.73 1.86
C ALA A 79 7.98 -16.13 2.57
N LYS A 80 8.79 -15.35 1.87
CA LYS A 80 9.99 -14.72 2.44
C LYS A 80 9.65 -13.74 3.55
N GLN A 81 8.58 -12.98 3.39
CA GLN A 81 8.12 -12.03 4.39
C GLN A 81 7.29 -12.68 5.50
N LYS A 82 7.03 -13.97 5.41
CA LYS A 82 6.30 -14.75 6.42
C LYS A 82 4.91 -14.18 6.70
N ILE A 83 4.15 -13.91 5.64
CA ILE A 83 2.79 -13.41 5.77
C ILE A 83 1.87 -14.59 6.12
N VAL A 84 1.22 -14.53 7.28
CA VAL A 84 0.37 -15.61 7.78
C VAL A 84 -1.11 -15.24 7.81
N VAL A 85 -1.44 -13.97 7.70
CA VAL A 85 -2.82 -13.48 7.71
C VAL A 85 -2.91 -12.22 6.85
N VAL A 86 -4.09 -11.96 6.28
CA VAL A 86 -4.34 -10.74 5.52
C VAL A 86 -5.57 -10.02 6.09
N PRO A 87 -5.58 -8.69 6.07
CA PRO A 87 -4.45 -7.85 5.73
C PRO A 87 -3.33 -7.86 6.78
N THR A 88 -2.12 -7.70 6.32
CA THR A 88 -0.95 -7.44 7.17
C THR A 88 -0.27 -6.19 6.63
N ILE A 89 0.05 -5.25 7.50
CA ILE A 89 0.86 -4.08 7.15
C ILE A 89 2.23 -4.25 7.75
N ILE A 90 3.27 -4.14 6.92
CA ILE A 90 4.65 -4.11 7.40
C ILE A 90 5.26 -2.77 7.04
N ILE A 91 5.90 -2.15 8.02
CA ILE A 91 6.65 -0.93 7.82
C ILE A 91 8.13 -1.29 7.79
N TYR A 92 8.78 -0.96 6.66
CA TYR A 92 10.18 -1.26 6.42
C TYR A 92 11.03 0.00 6.54
N ASP A 93 12.21 -0.15 7.09
CA ASP A 93 13.26 0.87 7.10
C ASP A 93 14.45 0.32 6.32
N ASP A 94 14.69 0.90 5.14
CA ASP A 94 15.75 0.45 4.22
C ASP A 94 15.71 -1.07 3.95
N GLY A 95 14.51 -1.59 3.73
CA GLY A 95 14.27 -2.99 3.41
C GLY A 95 14.19 -3.93 4.62
N ILE A 96 14.38 -3.42 5.82
CA ILE A 96 14.34 -4.20 7.06
C ILE A 96 13.01 -3.97 7.76
N GLU A 97 12.34 -5.04 8.13
CA GLU A 97 11.07 -4.93 8.87
C GLU A 97 11.29 -4.23 10.20
N TYR A 98 10.57 -3.13 10.40
CA TYR A 98 10.58 -2.38 11.65
C TYR A 98 9.37 -2.70 12.52
N LYS A 99 8.16 -2.72 11.91
CA LYS A 99 6.90 -2.97 12.61
C LYS A 99 5.95 -3.74 11.72
N ARG A 100 5.21 -4.64 12.35
CA ARG A 100 4.19 -5.45 11.67
C ARG A 100 2.85 -5.29 12.38
N LEU A 101 1.80 -4.98 11.63
CA LEU A 101 0.42 -4.90 12.10
C LEU A 101 -0.37 -5.98 11.38
N GLN A 102 -0.96 -6.90 12.13
CA GLN A 102 -1.65 -8.06 11.57
C GLN A 102 -3.14 -8.03 11.87
N ALA A 103 -3.94 -8.53 10.95
CA ALA A 103 -5.37 -8.68 11.14
C ALA A 103 -5.66 -9.65 12.29
N ASP A 104 -6.85 -9.51 12.85
CA ASP A 104 -7.38 -10.43 13.83
C ASP A 104 -7.89 -11.73 13.17
N LEU A 105 -8.50 -12.62 13.95
CA LEU A 105 -9.03 -13.88 13.45
C LEU A 105 -10.22 -13.71 12.50
N THR A 106 -10.81 -12.52 12.43
CA THR A 106 -11.89 -12.20 11.48
C THR A 106 -11.36 -11.59 10.18
N PHE A 107 -10.05 -11.58 9.99
CA PHE A 107 -9.38 -11.02 8.81
C PHE A 107 -9.63 -9.52 8.63
N LYS A 108 -9.69 -8.80 9.76
CA LYS A 108 -9.87 -7.35 9.78
C LYS A 108 -8.74 -6.69 10.54
N LEU A 109 -8.28 -5.57 10.01
CA LEU A 109 -7.23 -4.76 10.62
C LEU A 109 -7.69 -3.31 10.69
N VAL A 110 -7.79 -2.78 11.90
CA VAL A 110 -8.14 -1.38 12.14
C VAL A 110 -6.87 -0.59 12.38
N VAL A 111 -6.58 0.35 11.49
CA VAL A 111 -5.39 1.20 11.56
C VAL A 111 -5.81 2.64 11.28
N LYS A 112 -5.30 3.57 12.08
CA LYS A 112 -5.49 4.99 11.88
C LYS A 112 -4.22 5.62 11.34
N LYS A 113 -4.35 6.77 10.67
CA LYS A 113 -3.17 7.50 10.17
C LYS A 113 -2.14 7.73 11.27
N LYS A 114 -2.57 8.13 12.46
CA LYS A 114 -1.66 8.39 13.58
C LYS A 114 -0.85 7.16 14.00
N ASP A 115 -1.41 5.96 13.88
CA ASP A 115 -0.71 4.73 14.23
C ASP A 115 0.49 4.52 13.32
N LEU A 116 0.35 4.81 12.04
CA LEU A 116 1.41 4.71 11.05
C LEU A 116 2.42 5.86 11.19
N GLN A 117 1.91 7.08 11.40
CA GLN A 117 2.76 8.25 11.55
C GLN A 117 3.69 8.13 12.76
N ILE A 118 3.20 7.61 13.88
CA ILE A 118 4.00 7.39 15.07
C ILE A 118 5.20 6.48 14.77
N VAL A 119 4.97 5.39 14.04
CA VAL A 119 6.03 4.44 13.67
C VAL A 119 7.06 5.10 12.75
N VAL A 120 6.59 5.84 11.76
CA VAL A 120 7.49 6.57 10.85
C VAL A 120 8.33 7.59 11.61
N ASP A 121 7.72 8.33 12.53
CA ASP A 121 8.42 9.31 13.37
C ASP A 121 9.46 8.63 14.27
N GLU A 122 9.15 7.48 14.84
CA GLU A 122 10.11 6.69 15.63
C GLU A 122 11.34 6.30 14.80
N ILE A 123 11.12 5.85 13.57
CA ILE A 123 12.22 5.49 12.66
C ILE A 123 13.09 6.70 12.38
N LEU A 124 12.48 7.83 12.05
CA LEU A 124 13.22 9.06 11.75
C LEU A 124 14.02 9.55 12.95
N MET A 125 13.43 9.51 14.13
CA MET A 125 14.12 9.93 15.35
C MET A 125 15.30 9.04 15.70
N SER A 126 15.22 7.75 15.36
CA SER A 126 16.33 6.82 15.64
C SER A 126 17.58 7.09 14.80
N LYS A 127 17.46 7.91 13.75
CA LYS A 127 18.55 8.24 12.82
C LYS A 127 19.34 9.50 13.24
N PHE A 128 18.92 10.16 14.29
CA PHE A 128 19.58 11.39 14.79
C PHE A 128 20.30 11.20 16.11
#